data_a446130e9d3584a2025ba6495b1f0f96
#
_entry.id   a446130e9d3584a2025ba6495b1f0f96
#
_cell.length_a   1.000
_cell.length_b   1.000
_cell.length_c   1.000
_cell.angle_alpha   90.00
_cell.angle_beta   90.00
_cell.angle_gamma   90.00
#
_symmetry.space_group_name_H-M   'P 1'
#
loop_
_entity.id
_entity.type
_entity.pdbx_description
1 polymer ?
#
loop_
_entity_poly.entity_id
_entity_poly.type
_entity_poly.pdbx_seq_one_letter_code
_entity_poly.pdbx_strand_id
1 'polypeptide(L)'
;MQSLIGNIDARVDAKGRAFLPAQLRKQLADCKSFVLRKDIFCNCLVLYPESTWDEMVSALRRNLNSWNREQAQVFRQFVSEADRIETEENGRMLIPRRYIDALGIKSDIRFVGSDQTIEIWPAGKIEETFTDADNFAKNIERLMEGKPATE
;
A
#
# COMPACT_ATOMS: atom_id res chain seq x y z
N MET A 1 9.87 4.43 13.22
CA MET A 1 9.44 3.16 12.60
C MET A 1 10.51 2.66 11.63
N GLN A 2 10.77 1.37 11.64
CA GLN A 2 11.71 0.77 10.70
C GLN A 2 11.12 0.82 9.29
N SER A 3 11.95 1.14 8.29
CA SER A 3 11.51 1.14 6.89
C SER A 3 11.17 -0.28 6.46
N LEU A 4 9.99 -0.46 5.88
CA LEU A 4 9.52 -1.76 5.39
C LEU A 4 10.10 -2.03 4.01
N ILE A 5 10.76 -3.17 3.86
CA ILE A 5 11.43 -3.56 2.61
C ILE A 5 11.09 -5.00 2.25
N GLY A 6 11.12 -5.30 0.97
CA GLY A 6 10.97 -6.64 0.45
C GLY A 6 9.93 -6.71 -0.68
N ASN A 7 10.00 -7.79 -1.44
CA ASN A 7 9.09 -8.08 -2.54
C ASN A 7 8.91 -9.60 -2.54
N ILE A 8 7.78 -10.08 -2.04
CA ILE A 8 7.58 -11.48 -1.67
C ILE A 8 6.36 -12.05 -2.36
N ASP A 9 6.53 -13.19 -3.02
CA ASP A 9 5.42 -13.92 -3.63
C ASP A 9 4.47 -14.45 -2.55
N ALA A 10 3.18 -14.41 -2.85
CA ALA A 10 2.16 -14.93 -1.98
C ALA A 10 0.93 -15.33 -2.80
N ARG A 11 -0.07 -15.85 -2.13
CA ARG A 11 -1.32 -16.24 -2.77
C ARG A 11 -2.52 -15.81 -1.94
N VAL A 12 -3.60 -15.53 -2.63
CA VAL A 12 -4.91 -15.34 -2.01
C VAL A 12 -5.78 -16.52 -2.40
N ASP A 13 -6.50 -17.09 -1.44
CA ASP A 13 -7.38 -18.22 -1.70
C ASP A 13 -8.75 -17.75 -2.23
N ALA A 14 -9.61 -18.72 -2.55
CA ALA A 14 -10.92 -18.42 -3.14
C ALA A 14 -11.84 -17.60 -2.21
N LYS A 15 -11.55 -17.59 -0.91
CA LYS A 15 -12.32 -16.82 0.07
C LYS A 15 -11.72 -15.45 0.37
N GLY A 16 -10.62 -15.09 -0.28
CA GLY A 16 -9.94 -13.82 -0.07
C GLY A 16 -8.93 -13.82 1.06
N ARG A 17 -8.56 -15.00 1.58
CA ARG A 17 -7.58 -15.10 2.66
C ARG A 17 -6.15 -15.13 2.08
N ALA A 18 -5.26 -14.39 2.72
CA ALA A 18 -3.85 -14.38 2.39
C ALA A 18 -3.05 -14.29 3.68
N PHE A 19 -1.78 -14.69 3.62
CA PHE A 19 -0.89 -14.63 4.78
C PHE A 19 0.14 -13.55 4.55
N LEU A 20 0.17 -12.55 5.42
CA LEU A 20 1.22 -11.54 5.42
C LEU A 20 2.54 -12.24 5.69
N PRO A 21 3.54 -12.14 4.80
CA PRO A 21 4.77 -12.90 4.94
C PRO A 21 5.50 -12.62 6.26
N ALA A 22 6.09 -13.67 6.84
CA ALA A 22 6.83 -13.55 8.08
C ALA A 22 7.94 -12.52 8.02
N GLN A 23 8.56 -12.37 6.86
CA GLN A 23 9.62 -11.39 6.62
C GLN A 23 9.14 -9.96 6.87
N LEU A 24 7.91 -9.65 6.46
CA LEU A 24 7.31 -8.34 6.68
C LEU A 24 6.75 -8.21 8.11
N ARG A 25 6.17 -9.29 8.64
CA ARG A 25 5.65 -9.28 10.01
C ARG A 25 6.74 -8.95 11.03
N LYS A 26 7.95 -9.47 10.82
CA LYS A 26 9.09 -9.19 11.70
C LYS A 26 9.45 -7.71 11.69
N GLN A 27 9.33 -7.05 10.55
CA GLN A 27 9.64 -5.63 10.42
C GLN A 27 8.57 -4.74 11.04
N LEU A 28 7.34 -5.26 11.14
CA LEU A 28 6.21 -4.52 11.71
C LEU A 28 6.16 -4.56 13.24
N ALA A 29 7.05 -5.31 13.87
CA ALA A 29 7.02 -5.58 15.30
C ALA A 29 5.64 -6.19 15.68
N ASP A 30 4.91 -5.61 16.61
CA ASP A 30 3.65 -6.19 17.09
C ASP A 30 2.41 -5.60 16.40
N CYS A 31 2.60 -4.88 15.29
CA CYS A 31 1.46 -4.28 14.59
C CYS A 31 0.61 -5.34 13.90
N LYS A 32 -0.66 -5.40 14.27
CA LYS A 32 -1.64 -6.32 13.69
C LYS A 32 -2.87 -5.63 13.14
N SER A 33 -2.96 -4.31 13.36
CA SER A 33 -4.10 -3.50 12.92
C SER A 33 -3.67 -2.61 11.76
N PHE A 34 -4.41 -2.70 10.69
CA PHE A 34 -4.08 -2.02 9.42
C PHE A 34 -5.31 -1.39 8.82
N VAL A 35 -5.08 -0.48 7.89
CA VAL A 35 -6.11 0.03 6.99
C VAL A 35 -5.71 -0.36 5.58
N LEU A 36 -6.64 -0.96 4.85
CA LEU A 36 -6.45 -1.40 3.47
C LEU A 36 -7.21 -0.48 2.53
N ARG A 37 -6.55 -0.03 1.48
CA ARG A 37 -7.17 0.81 0.48
C ARG A 37 -6.52 0.58 -0.88
N LYS A 38 -7.31 0.67 -1.94
CA LYS A 38 -6.72 0.69 -3.28
C LYS A 38 -5.88 1.95 -3.42
N ASP A 39 -4.68 1.82 -3.99
CA ASP A 39 -3.83 2.98 -4.24
C ASP A 39 -4.51 3.94 -5.21
N ILE A 40 -4.29 5.24 -5.00
CA ILE A 40 -4.93 6.26 -5.83
C ILE A 40 -4.27 6.42 -7.21
N PHE A 41 -3.04 5.98 -7.35
CA PHE A 41 -2.28 6.14 -8.61
C PHE A 41 -2.00 4.82 -9.33
N CYS A 42 -1.84 3.73 -8.60
CA CYS A 42 -1.40 2.45 -9.14
C CYS A 42 -2.46 1.38 -8.96
N ASN A 43 -2.37 0.32 -9.76
CA ASN A 43 -3.27 -0.85 -9.65
C ASN A 43 -2.75 -1.82 -8.60
N CYS A 44 -2.74 -1.36 -7.36
CA CYS A 44 -2.37 -2.18 -6.22
C CYS A 44 -3.19 -1.78 -5.00
N LEU A 45 -3.11 -2.59 -3.96
CA LEU A 45 -3.68 -2.24 -2.66
C LEU A 45 -2.54 -1.74 -1.78
N VAL A 46 -2.88 -0.83 -0.87
CA VAL A 46 -1.95 -0.37 0.15
C VAL A 46 -2.45 -0.79 1.51
N LEU A 47 -1.61 -1.47 2.25
CA LEU A 47 -1.85 -1.87 3.62
C LEU A 47 -1.08 -0.92 4.52
N TYR A 48 -1.81 -0.03 5.16
CA TYR A 48 -1.22 0.98 6.05
C TYR A 48 -1.23 0.45 7.48
N PRO A 49 -0.09 0.39 8.17
CA PRO A 49 -0.15 0.26 9.62
C PRO A 49 -1.04 1.36 10.18
N GLU A 50 -1.80 1.06 11.22
CA GLU A 50 -2.82 1.99 11.73
C GLU A 50 -2.25 3.37 12.05
N SER A 51 -1.07 3.42 12.69
CA SER A 51 -0.42 4.69 13.00
C SER A 51 -0.04 5.49 11.76
N THR A 52 0.43 4.81 10.71
CA THR A 52 0.77 5.44 9.43
C THR A 52 -0.46 6.03 8.76
N TRP A 53 -1.57 5.29 8.78
CA TRP A 53 -2.85 5.77 8.26
C TRP A 53 -3.30 7.02 9.00
N ASP A 54 -3.24 7.00 10.32
CA ASP A 54 -3.66 8.14 11.14
C ASP A 54 -2.83 9.39 10.85
N GLU A 55 -1.51 9.23 10.70
CA GLU A 55 -0.62 10.34 10.34
C GLU A 55 -0.96 10.92 8.96
N MET A 56 -1.21 10.04 8.00
CA MET A 56 -1.55 10.45 6.63
C MET A 56 -2.89 11.18 6.60
N VAL A 57 -3.89 10.65 7.28
CA VAL A 57 -5.21 11.30 7.35
C VAL A 57 -5.11 12.65 8.05
N SER A 58 -4.31 12.74 9.09
CA SER A 58 -4.08 14.01 9.79
C SER A 58 -3.44 15.05 8.86
N ALA A 59 -2.45 14.62 8.06
CA ALA A 59 -1.80 15.50 7.08
C ALA A 59 -2.80 15.98 6.02
N LEU A 60 -3.62 15.06 5.51
CA LEU A 60 -4.65 15.41 4.53
C LEU A 60 -5.66 16.40 5.12
N ARG A 61 -6.08 16.15 6.36
CA ARG A 61 -7.03 17.03 7.06
C ARG A 61 -6.47 18.44 7.22
N ARG A 62 -5.19 18.58 7.53
CA ARG A 62 -4.54 19.89 7.66
C ARG A 62 -4.50 20.67 6.35
N ASN A 63 -4.50 19.97 5.23
CA ASN A 63 -4.38 20.57 3.91
C ASN A 63 -5.71 20.91 3.24
N LEU A 64 -6.83 20.62 3.91
CA LEU A 64 -8.14 20.91 3.33
C LEU A 64 -8.94 21.89 4.20
N ASN A 65 -9.85 22.56 3.54
CA ASN A 65 -10.84 23.44 4.18
C ASN A 65 -12.19 22.71 4.14
N SER A 66 -12.70 22.32 5.31
CA SER A 66 -13.95 21.55 5.41
C SER A 66 -15.18 22.34 4.96
N TRP A 67 -15.07 23.66 4.86
CA TRP A 67 -16.14 24.51 4.33
C TRP A 67 -16.14 24.57 2.80
N ASN A 68 -15.07 24.08 2.16
CA ASN A 68 -15.02 23.94 0.70
C ASN A 68 -15.65 22.60 0.33
N ARG A 69 -16.72 22.65 -0.44
CA ARG A 69 -17.52 21.47 -0.79
C ARG A 69 -16.71 20.43 -1.55
N GLU A 70 -15.90 20.86 -2.50
CA GLU A 70 -15.08 19.95 -3.30
C GLU A 70 -14.01 19.25 -2.46
N GLN A 71 -13.35 19.98 -1.57
CA GLN A 71 -12.34 19.41 -0.71
C GLN A 71 -12.94 18.44 0.30
N ALA A 72 -14.09 18.77 0.87
CA ALA A 72 -14.80 17.86 1.77
C ALA A 72 -15.19 16.57 1.07
N GLN A 73 -15.57 16.67 -0.20
CA GLN A 73 -15.96 15.51 -1.01
C GLN A 73 -14.77 14.60 -1.29
N VAL A 74 -13.62 15.16 -1.60
CA VAL A 74 -12.36 14.41 -1.80
C VAL A 74 -11.98 13.65 -0.55
N PHE A 75 -12.04 14.31 0.59
CA PHE A 75 -11.71 13.68 1.87
C PHE A 75 -12.65 12.52 2.17
N ARG A 76 -13.95 12.72 1.97
CA ARG A 76 -14.96 11.68 2.18
C ARG A 76 -14.70 10.47 1.30
N GLN A 77 -14.40 10.68 0.03
CA GLN A 77 -14.10 9.60 -0.90
C GLN A 77 -12.86 8.83 -0.46
N PHE A 78 -11.83 9.55 -0.04
CA PHE A 78 -10.58 8.91 0.38
C PHE A 78 -10.79 7.97 1.56
N VAL A 79 -11.40 8.48 2.63
CA VAL A 79 -11.53 7.69 3.87
C VAL A 79 -12.65 6.65 3.80
N SER A 80 -13.73 6.91 3.06
CA SER A 80 -14.87 6.00 3.01
C SER A 80 -14.61 4.73 2.20
N GLU A 81 -13.63 4.75 1.31
CA GLU A 81 -13.27 3.60 0.49
C GLU A 81 -12.26 2.67 1.16
N ALA A 82 -11.82 3.01 2.36
CA ALA A 82 -10.84 2.20 3.10
C ALA A 82 -11.53 1.20 4.02
N ASP A 83 -10.82 0.14 4.35
CA ASP A 83 -11.30 -0.90 5.26
C ASP A 83 -10.28 -1.17 6.37
N ARG A 84 -10.76 -1.40 7.57
CA ARG A 84 -9.88 -1.82 8.65
C ARG A 84 -9.67 -3.33 8.56
N ILE A 85 -8.40 -3.73 8.68
CA ILE A 85 -7.99 -5.13 8.57
C ILE A 85 -7.18 -5.48 9.80
N GLU A 86 -7.48 -6.62 10.40
CA GLU A 86 -6.64 -7.16 11.46
C GLU A 86 -6.02 -8.47 10.99
N THR A 87 -4.75 -8.68 11.30
CA THR A 87 -4.06 -9.92 11.00
C THR A 87 -4.06 -10.81 12.24
N GLU A 88 -4.14 -12.13 12.00
CA GLU A 88 -4.00 -13.12 13.07
C GLU A 88 -2.52 -13.32 13.40
N GLU A 89 -2.22 -14.09 14.45
CA GLU A 89 -0.84 -14.35 14.88
C GLU A 89 0.06 -14.88 13.76
N ASN A 90 -0.50 -15.72 12.90
CA ASN A 90 0.24 -16.29 11.77
C ASN A 90 0.26 -15.38 10.54
N GLY A 91 -0.30 -14.19 10.64
CA GLY A 91 -0.34 -13.23 9.55
C GLY A 91 -1.53 -13.37 8.63
N ARG A 92 -2.49 -14.28 8.94
CA ARG A 92 -3.65 -14.46 8.07
C ARG A 92 -4.53 -13.21 8.10
N MET A 93 -4.96 -12.77 6.91
CA MET A 93 -5.83 -11.61 6.74
C MET A 93 -6.87 -11.90 5.66
N LEU A 94 -7.98 -11.19 5.72
CA LEU A 94 -9.03 -11.30 4.71
C LEU A 94 -9.02 -10.04 3.84
N ILE A 95 -8.83 -10.23 2.55
CA ILE A 95 -8.90 -9.15 1.57
C ILE A 95 -10.33 -9.10 1.03
N PRO A 96 -11.05 -7.99 1.21
CA PRO A 96 -12.41 -7.88 0.70
C PRO A 96 -12.50 -8.19 -0.79
N ARG A 97 -13.55 -8.91 -1.18
CA ARG A 97 -13.74 -9.39 -2.55
C ARG A 97 -13.70 -8.28 -3.58
N ARG A 98 -14.24 -7.11 -3.24
CA ARG A 98 -14.28 -6.00 -4.19
C ARG A 98 -12.89 -5.56 -4.65
N TYR A 99 -11.88 -5.69 -3.79
CA TYR A 99 -10.51 -5.35 -4.17
C TYR A 99 -9.92 -6.41 -5.10
N ILE A 100 -10.19 -7.67 -4.80
CA ILE A 100 -9.72 -8.79 -5.63
C ILE A 100 -10.28 -8.64 -7.04
N ASP A 101 -11.56 -8.37 -7.15
CA ASP A 101 -12.23 -8.21 -8.43
C ASP A 101 -11.73 -6.95 -9.17
N ALA A 102 -11.60 -5.84 -8.47
CA ALA A 102 -11.16 -4.57 -9.06
C ALA A 102 -9.76 -4.66 -9.66
N LEU A 103 -8.87 -5.45 -9.06
CA LEU A 103 -7.50 -5.60 -9.53
C LEU A 103 -7.30 -6.79 -10.44
N GLY A 104 -8.34 -7.58 -10.66
CA GLY A 104 -8.24 -8.77 -11.50
C GLY A 104 -7.34 -9.84 -10.91
N ILE A 105 -7.25 -9.91 -9.60
CA ILE A 105 -6.42 -10.91 -8.91
C ILE A 105 -7.08 -12.28 -9.06
N LYS A 106 -6.32 -13.27 -9.52
CA LYS A 106 -6.78 -14.67 -9.60
C LYS A 106 -6.37 -15.42 -8.33
N SER A 107 -5.07 -15.59 -8.12
CA SER A 107 -4.56 -16.19 -6.90
C SER A 107 -3.19 -15.63 -6.53
N ASP A 108 -2.33 -15.40 -7.51
CA ASP A 108 -0.95 -15.00 -7.26
C ASP A 108 -0.84 -13.49 -7.05
N ILE A 109 -0.20 -13.11 -5.94
CA ILE A 109 0.01 -11.72 -5.56
C ILE A 109 1.46 -11.52 -5.09
N ARG A 110 1.83 -10.28 -4.89
CA ARG A 110 3.10 -9.88 -4.30
C ARG A 110 2.84 -8.94 -3.14
N PHE A 111 3.52 -9.20 -2.03
CA PHE A 111 3.59 -8.24 -0.93
C PHE A 111 4.88 -7.46 -1.06
N VAL A 112 4.78 -6.15 -1.09
CA VAL A 112 5.92 -5.26 -1.32
C VAL A 112 6.04 -4.27 -0.18
N GLY A 113 7.16 -4.30 0.53
CA GLY A 113 7.48 -3.30 1.54
C GLY A 113 7.85 -2.00 0.84
N SER A 114 7.14 -0.92 1.17
CA SER A 114 7.34 0.39 0.55
C SER A 114 7.50 1.46 1.62
N ASP A 115 8.56 1.33 2.40
CA ASP A 115 8.94 2.25 3.48
C ASP A 115 7.96 2.22 4.66
N GLN A 116 6.90 3.00 4.64
CA GLN A 116 5.94 3.08 5.75
C GLN A 116 4.69 2.23 5.53
N THR A 117 4.58 1.60 4.37
CA THR A 117 3.40 0.83 4.00
C THR A 117 3.82 -0.49 3.37
N ILE A 118 2.83 -1.37 3.22
CA ILE A 118 2.97 -2.59 2.45
C ILE A 118 1.99 -2.51 1.28
N GLU A 119 2.47 -2.80 0.08
CA GLU A 119 1.61 -2.85 -1.10
C GLU A 119 1.31 -4.29 -1.45
N ILE A 120 0.11 -4.52 -1.98
CA ILE A 120 -0.30 -5.84 -2.48
C ILE A 120 -0.59 -5.69 -3.96
N TRP A 121 0.21 -6.37 -4.77
CA TRP A 121 0.15 -6.28 -6.23
C TRP A 121 -0.31 -7.60 -6.84
N PRO A 122 -1.10 -7.56 -7.91
CA PRO A 122 -1.29 -8.76 -8.75
C PRO A 122 0.09 -9.20 -9.27
N ALA A 123 0.31 -10.51 -9.36
CA ALA A 123 1.61 -11.03 -9.81
C ALA A 123 1.98 -10.47 -11.18
N GLY A 124 3.24 -10.08 -11.32
CA GLY A 124 3.80 -9.56 -12.55
C GLY A 124 3.50 -8.10 -12.86
N LYS A 125 2.67 -7.44 -12.07
CA LYS A 125 2.25 -6.07 -12.37
C LYS A 125 3.19 -4.99 -11.85
N ILE A 126 3.85 -5.22 -10.72
CA ILE A 126 4.76 -4.22 -10.17
C ILE A 126 5.96 -3.98 -11.08
N GLU A 127 6.46 -5.04 -11.72
CA GLU A 127 7.61 -4.96 -12.63
C GLU A 127 7.32 -4.04 -13.81
N GLU A 128 6.07 -3.91 -14.23
CA GLU A 128 5.66 -3.01 -15.30
C GLU A 128 5.87 -1.53 -14.94
N THR A 129 5.99 -1.23 -13.64
CA THR A 129 6.23 0.14 -13.16
C THR A 129 7.71 0.47 -13.02
N PHE A 130 8.57 -0.54 -13.08
CA PHE A 130 10.01 -0.36 -12.90
C PHE A 130 10.65 0.15 -14.18
N THR A 131 11.66 0.99 -14.01
CA THR A 131 12.48 1.44 -15.13
C THR A 131 13.76 0.58 -15.22
N ASP A 132 14.52 0.73 -16.31
CA ASP A 132 15.78 0.02 -16.45
C ASP A 132 16.83 0.53 -15.45
N ALA A 133 17.91 -0.23 -15.29
CA ALA A 133 18.92 0.04 -14.26
C ALA A 133 19.60 1.41 -14.47
N ASP A 134 19.88 1.80 -15.70
CA ASP A 134 20.55 3.07 -15.99
C ASP A 134 19.67 4.27 -15.65
N ASN A 135 18.42 4.24 -16.05
CA ASN A 135 17.46 5.30 -15.74
C ASN A 135 17.15 5.34 -14.25
N PHE A 136 17.06 4.19 -13.61
CA PHE A 136 16.86 4.13 -12.17
C PHE A 136 18.01 4.80 -11.42
N ALA A 137 19.25 4.49 -11.81
CA ALA A 137 20.44 5.10 -11.19
C ALA A 137 20.43 6.62 -11.34
N LYS A 138 20.09 7.13 -12.54
CA LYS A 138 20.00 8.57 -12.79
C LYS A 138 18.93 9.22 -11.94
N ASN A 139 17.78 8.56 -11.79
CA ASN A 139 16.68 9.07 -10.98
C ASN A 139 17.07 9.14 -9.50
N ILE A 140 17.75 8.13 -8.99
CA ILE A 140 18.26 8.13 -7.61
C ILE A 140 19.26 9.28 -7.40
N GLU A 141 20.19 9.47 -8.32
CA GLU A 141 21.17 10.55 -8.24
C GLU A 141 20.48 11.93 -8.14
N ARG A 142 19.47 12.16 -8.98
CA ARG A 142 18.71 13.41 -8.97
C ARG A 142 17.98 13.64 -7.66
N LEU A 143 17.35 12.60 -7.14
CA LEU A 143 16.65 12.69 -5.86
C LEU A 143 17.62 12.99 -4.72
N MET A 144 18.81 12.36 -4.73
CA MET A 144 19.82 12.59 -3.70
C MET A 144 20.44 13.99 -3.80
N GLU A 145 20.44 14.58 -4.98
CA GLU A 145 20.89 15.97 -5.19
C GLU A 145 19.79 16.99 -4.89
N GLY A 146 18.60 16.53 -4.54
CA GLY A 146 17.47 17.41 -4.29
C GLY A 146 16.81 17.95 -5.55
N LYS A 147 17.08 17.34 -6.71
CA LYS A 147 16.46 17.70 -7.98
C LYS A 147 15.29 16.78 -8.28
N PRO A 148 14.24 17.27 -8.95
CA PRO A 148 13.12 16.39 -9.32
C PRO A 148 13.57 15.33 -10.31
N ALA A 149 12.93 14.17 -10.24
CA ALA A 149 13.13 13.11 -11.22
C ALA A 149 12.74 13.61 -12.60
N THR A 150 13.42 13.14 -13.64
CA THR A 150 13.04 13.51 -15.01
C THR A 150 11.82 12.73 -15.45
N GLU A 151 11.02 13.41 -16.16
CA GLU A 151 9.87 12.81 -16.83
C GLU A 151 10.31 11.94 -18.00
#